data_2c78aeff8dfdbc0b95394a5b5139b10a
#
_entry.id   2c78aeff8dfdbc0b95394a5b5139b10a
#
_cell.length_a   1.000
_cell.length_b   1.000
_cell.length_c   1.000
_cell.angle_alpha   90.00
_cell.angle_beta   90.00
_cell.angle_gamma   90.00
#
_symmetry.space_group_name_H-M   'P 1'
#
loop_
_entity.id
_entity.type
_entity.pdbx_description
1 polymer ?
#
loop_
_entity_poly.entity_id
_entity_poly.type
_entity_poly.pdbx_seq_one_letter_code
_entity_poly.pdbx_strand_id
1 'polypeptide(L)'
;MLSDTWSETLKGTPMTASTQRRGRRIMMTDAERDAFLDEQRTCRVATVSADGSPHVGALWFVWDGGSLWLYSITRSRRWAQLRKDRRLAVVVDDGVEYGELRGIELSGTAVFTGEAPRTGEPCPELDVPERLFARKYFGMARMPHDGRHAWLRLTPDAVTSWDFRKLGSS
;
A
#
# COMPACT_ATOMS: atom_id res chain seq x y z
N MET A 1 -38.17 -18.49 -24.44
CA MET A 1 -37.02 -18.16 -25.28
C MET A 1 -36.70 -16.69 -25.05
N LEU A 2 -35.75 -16.41 -24.20
CA LEU A 2 -34.96 -15.17 -24.19
C LEU A 2 -33.72 -15.47 -23.39
N SER A 3 -32.63 -15.45 -24.07
CA SER A 3 -31.29 -15.89 -23.74
C SER A 3 -30.58 -14.98 -22.73
N ASP A 4 -29.89 -15.64 -21.81
CA ASP A 4 -28.81 -15.10 -20.98
C ASP A 4 -27.74 -14.43 -21.81
N THR A 5 -27.34 -13.24 -21.40
CA THR A 5 -26.02 -12.68 -21.72
C THR A 5 -25.67 -11.56 -20.75
N TRP A 6 -25.22 -11.91 -19.54
CA TRP A 6 -24.44 -11.02 -18.68
C TRP A 6 -23.26 -11.79 -18.08
N SER A 7 -22.28 -12.02 -18.91
CA SER A 7 -20.96 -12.48 -18.51
C SER A 7 -19.93 -11.67 -19.28
N GLU A 8 -19.75 -10.43 -18.93
CA GLU A 8 -18.56 -9.66 -19.32
C GLU A 8 -17.73 -9.35 -18.10
N THR A 9 -16.77 -10.20 -17.96
CA THR A 9 -15.52 -10.13 -17.22
C THR A 9 -14.98 -8.70 -17.16
N LEU A 10 -15.01 -8.09 -15.99
CA LEU A 10 -14.16 -6.94 -15.66
C LEU A 10 -12.71 -7.44 -15.61
N LYS A 11 -12.08 -7.57 -16.76
CA LYS A 11 -10.63 -7.64 -16.88
C LYS A 11 -10.11 -6.27 -16.45
N GLY A 12 -9.58 -6.19 -15.24
CA GLY A 12 -8.85 -5.04 -14.79
C GLY A 12 -7.76 -4.69 -15.82
N THR A 13 -7.77 -3.46 -16.30
CA THR A 13 -6.71 -2.93 -17.16
C THR A 13 -5.39 -3.11 -16.43
N PRO A 14 -4.38 -3.75 -17.04
CA PRO A 14 -3.08 -3.87 -16.40
C PRO A 14 -2.53 -2.46 -16.18
N MET A 15 -2.24 -2.13 -14.92
CA MET A 15 -1.56 -0.88 -14.58
C MET A 15 -0.23 -0.84 -15.33
N THR A 16 -0.08 0.10 -16.26
CA THR A 16 1.21 0.43 -16.85
C THR A 16 2.02 1.23 -15.83
N ALA A 17 2.50 0.54 -14.78
CA ALA A 17 3.49 1.13 -13.90
C ALA A 17 4.72 1.52 -14.72
N SER A 18 5.25 2.71 -14.47
CA SER A 18 6.48 3.18 -15.10
C SER A 18 7.55 2.11 -15.02
N THR A 19 8.01 1.61 -16.18
CA THR A 19 8.98 0.51 -16.23
C THR A 19 10.29 0.95 -15.60
N GLN A 20 10.70 0.30 -14.51
CA GLN A 20 11.98 0.54 -13.84
C GLN A 20 13.13 0.32 -14.83
N ARG A 21 13.94 1.35 -15.08
CA ARG A 21 15.06 1.29 -16.03
C ARG A 21 16.37 0.84 -15.38
N ARG A 22 16.58 1.16 -14.10
CA ARG A 22 17.80 0.83 -13.35
C ARG A 22 17.55 -0.38 -12.45
N GLY A 23 18.62 -1.15 -12.22
CA GLY A 23 18.57 -2.26 -11.28
C GLY A 23 17.74 -3.47 -11.74
N ARG A 24 17.58 -3.72 -13.04
CA ARG A 24 16.78 -4.86 -13.56
C ARG A 24 17.18 -6.21 -13.00
N ARG A 25 18.47 -6.40 -12.71
CA ARG A 25 18.98 -7.67 -12.13
C ARG A 25 18.49 -7.93 -10.71
N ILE A 26 18.21 -6.86 -9.97
CA ILE A 26 17.75 -6.93 -8.57
C ILE A 26 16.26 -6.62 -8.41
N MET A 27 15.56 -6.35 -9.50
CA MET A 27 14.12 -6.06 -9.49
C MET A 27 13.33 -7.30 -9.03
N MET A 28 12.35 -7.09 -8.17
CA MET A 28 11.39 -8.13 -7.79
C MET A 28 10.41 -8.39 -8.92
N THR A 29 10.02 -9.64 -9.10
CA THR A 29 8.83 -10.02 -9.86
C THR A 29 7.57 -9.60 -9.11
N ASP A 30 6.41 -9.61 -9.75
CA ASP A 30 5.14 -9.30 -9.08
C ASP A 30 4.85 -10.25 -7.91
N ALA A 31 5.14 -11.55 -8.08
CA ALA A 31 4.96 -12.53 -7.01
C ALA A 31 5.92 -12.30 -5.82
N GLU A 32 7.19 -11.95 -6.09
CA GLU A 32 8.16 -11.62 -5.04
C GLU A 32 7.78 -10.33 -4.31
N ARG A 33 7.28 -9.33 -5.04
CA ARG A 33 6.75 -8.08 -4.47
C ARG A 33 5.57 -8.35 -3.54
N ASP A 34 4.59 -9.11 -4.00
CA ASP A 34 3.38 -9.38 -3.23
C ASP A 34 3.72 -10.17 -1.96
N ALA A 35 4.59 -11.18 -2.05
CA ALA A 35 5.08 -11.94 -0.90
C ALA A 35 5.84 -11.05 0.09
N PHE A 36 6.73 -10.17 -0.41
CA PHE A 36 7.49 -9.25 0.43
C PHE A 36 6.58 -8.26 1.17
N LEU A 37 5.60 -7.66 0.49
CA LEU A 37 4.67 -6.72 1.10
C LEU A 37 3.72 -7.41 2.11
N ASP A 38 3.38 -8.67 1.89
CA ASP A 38 2.59 -9.45 2.86
C ASP A 38 3.40 -9.76 4.13
N GLU A 39 4.69 -10.09 3.97
CA GLU A 39 5.62 -10.39 5.07
C GLU A 39 5.89 -9.16 5.95
N GLN A 40 6.13 -7.99 5.34
CA GLN A 40 6.56 -6.79 6.04
C GLN A 40 5.43 -6.12 6.81
N ARG A 41 5.74 -5.59 7.99
CA ARG A 41 4.73 -5.02 8.92
C ARG A 41 4.71 -3.50 8.96
N THR A 42 5.81 -2.85 8.60
CA THR A 42 5.97 -1.40 8.73
C THR A 42 6.41 -0.79 7.42
N CYS A 43 5.78 0.30 7.04
CA CYS A 43 6.20 1.13 5.92
C CYS A 43 6.58 2.53 6.38
N ARG A 44 7.30 3.27 5.55
CA ARG A 44 7.61 4.68 5.73
C ARG A 44 6.88 5.48 4.68
N VAL A 45 6.03 6.40 5.14
CA VAL A 45 5.16 7.20 4.28
C VAL A 45 5.66 8.62 4.25
N ALA A 46 6.03 9.09 3.07
CA ALA A 46 6.43 10.46 2.80
C ALA A 46 5.25 11.27 2.26
N THR A 47 5.06 12.45 2.83
CA THR A 47 4.05 13.45 2.44
C THR A 47 4.66 14.84 2.42
N VAL A 48 3.97 15.82 1.85
CA VAL A 48 4.44 17.19 1.70
C VAL A 48 3.50 18.16 2.38
N SER A 49 4.06 19.10 3.14
CA SER A 49 3.34 20.23 3.72
C SER A 49 2.98 21.28 2.67
N ALA A 50 2.06 22.19 2.99
CA ALA A 50 1.64 23.26 2.06
C ALA A 50 2.78 24.20 1.65
N ASP A 51 3.82 24.32 2.50
CA ASP A 51 5.04 25.09 2.24
C ASP A 51 6.12 24.31 1.49
N GLY A 52 5.82 23.07 1.06
CA GLY A 52 6.76 22.19 0.37
C GLY A 52 7.68 21.39 1.31
N SER A 53 7.61 21.58 2.63
CA SER A 53 8.43 20.83 3.57
C SER A 53 8.08 19.33 3.56
N PRO A 54 9.06 18.43 3.40
CA PRO A 54 8.83 17.01 3.43
C PRO A 54 8.54 16.51 4.86
N HIS A 55 7.73 15.48 4.96
CA HIS A 55 7.45 14.78 6.20
C HIS A 55 7.46 13.28 5.95
N VAL A 56 8.04 12.50 6.86
CA VAL A 56 8.04 11.05 6.81
C VAL A 56 7.61 10.49 8.16
N GLY A 57 6.82 9.41 8.12
CA GLY A 57 6.39 8.71 9.32
C GLY A 57 6.16 7.23 9.06
N ALA A 58 6.42 6.42 10.09
CA ALA A 58 6.18 4.99 10.03
C ALA A 58 4.71 4.64 10.28
N LEU A 59 4.22 3.61 9.59
CA LEU A 59 2.86 3.08 9.69
C LEU A 59 2.83 1.58 9.52
N TRP A 60 1.79 0.98 10.03
CA TRP A 60 1.33 -0.35 9.61
C TRP A 60 0.54 -0.25 8.31
N PHE A 61 0.60 -1.29 7.50
CA PHE A 61 -0.06 -1.34 6.21
C PHE A 61 -0.48 -2.76 5.85
N VAL A 62 -1.38 -2.87 4.87
CA VAL A 62 -1.65 -4.13 4.17
C VAL A 62 -1.60 -3.91 2.67
N TRP A 63 -1.30 -4.97 1.95
CA TRP A 63 -1.28 -5.05 0.51
C TRP A 63 -2.35 -6.04 0.05
N ASP A 64 -3.19 -5.67 -0.91
CA ASP A 64 -4.25 -6.52 -1.43
C ASP A 64 -3.95 -7.14 -2.80
N GLY A 65 -2.71 -7.00 -3.28
CA GLY A 65 -2.27 -7.41 -4.60
C GLY A 65 -2.28 -6.29 -5.66
N GLY A 66 -2.90 -5.16 -5.38
CA GLY A 66 -2.99 -4.02 -6.30
C GLY A 66 -2.86 -2.67 -5.64
N SER A 67 -3.21 -2.57 -4.37
CA SER A 67 -3.17 -1.34 -3.60
C SER A 67 -2.57 -1.55 -2.22
N LEU A 68 -1.87 -0.52 -1.76
CA LEU A 68 -1.39 -0.43 -0.38
C LEU A 68 -2.39 0.36 0.44
N TRP A 69 -2.79 -0.21 1.57
CA TRP A 69 -3.77 0.34 2.47
C TRP A 69 -3.13 0.76 3.78
N LEU A 70 -3.39 2.00 4.18
CA LEU A 70 -2.85 2.61 5.38
C LEU A 70 -3.98 2.91 6.36
N TYR A 71 -3.87 2.44 7.60
CA TYR A 71 -4.77 2.79 8.68
C TYR A 71 -4.15 3.93 9.50
N SER A 72 -4.57 5.16 9.22
CA SER A 72 -3.92 6.39 9.69
C SER A 72 -4.78 7.16 10.68
N ILE A 73 -4.15 7.72 11.73
CA ILE A 73 -4.83 8.62 12.69
C ILE A 73 -5.32 9.86 11.96
N THR A 74 -6.61 10.18 12.06
CA THR A 74 -7.26 11.31 11.38
C THR A 74 -6.80 12.68 11.86
N ARG A 75 -6.23 12.77 13.06
CA ARG A 75 -5.62 13.98 13.63
C ARG A 75 -4.11 14.07 13.43
N SER A 76 -3.52 13.17 12.61
CA SER A 76 -2.09 13.21 12.34
C SER A 76 -1.71 14.32 11.36
N ARG A 77 -0.43 14.74 11.42
CA ARG A 77 0.15 15.70 10.46
C ARG A 77 0.01 15.18 9.02
N ARG A 78 0.31 13.91 8.80
CA ARG A 78 0.16 13.24 7.50
C ARG A 78 -1.26 13.34 6.96
N TRP A 79 -2.27 13.07 7.79
CA TRP A 79 -3.67 13.16 7.39
C TRP A 79 -4.03 14.58 6.93
N ALA A 80 -3.61 15.58 7.70
CA ALA A 80 -3.85 16.99 7.37
C ALA A 80 -3.13 17.42 6.07
N GLN A 81 -1.92 16.89 5.83
CA GLN A 81 -1.17 17.14 4.60
C GLN A 81 -1.86 16.50 3.39
N LEU A 82 -2.25 15.22 3.48
CA LEU A 82 -2.92 14.51 2.41
C LEU A 82 -4.31 15.06 2.05
N ARG A 83 -4.96 15.77 2.97
CA ARG A 83 -6.18 16.50 2.64
C ARG A 83 -5.94 17.68 1.69
N LYS A 84 -4.74 18.24 1.67
CA LYS A 84 -4.34 19.37 0.82
C LYS A 84 -3.62 18.92 -0.45
N ASP A 85 -2.69 18.00 -0.31
CA ASP A 85 -1.93 17.40 -1.40
C ASP A 85 -1.93 15.87 -1.21
N ARG A 86 -2.63 15.18 -2.08
CA ARG A 86 -2.84 13.72 -1.98
C ARG A 86 -1.66 12.89 -2.47
N ARG A 87 -0.61 13.52 -3.00
CA ARG A 87 0.59 12.80 -3.44
C ARG A 87 1.34 12.24 -2.24
N LEU A 88 1.77 10.99 -2.35
CA LEU A 88 2.60 10.35 -1.34
C LEU A 88 3.56 9.36 -1.99
N ALA A 89 4.63 9.08 -1.26
CA ALA A 89 5.51 7.97 -1.55
C ALA A 89 5.62 7.08 -0.31
N VAL A 90 5.76 5.78 -0.55
CA VAL A 90 5.86 4.77 0.50
C VAL A 90 7.08 3.91 0.22
N VAL A 91 7.90 3.69 1.25
CA VAL A 91 9.00 2.71 1.22
C VAL A 91 8.71 1.61 2.23
N VAL A 92 8.87 0.37 1.77
CA VAL A 92 8.93 -0.83 2.61
C VAL A 92 10.30 -1.46 2.37
N ASP A 93 11.09 -1.63 3.40
CA ASP A 93 12.46 -2.13 3.28
C ASP A 93 12.81 -3.11 4.41
N ASP A 94 13.79 -3.97 4.14
CA ASP A 94 14.30 -4.99 5.03
C ASP A 94 15.77 -5.31 4.71
N GLY A 95 16.47 -5.96 5.65
CA GLY A 95 17.86 -6.35 5.56
C GLY A 95 18.79 -5.44 6.36
N VAL A 96 19.91 -6.00 6.78
CA VAL A 96 20.95 -5.32 7.57
C VAL A 96 22.22 -5.23 6.74
N GLU A 97 22.71 -6.36 6.25
CA GLU A 97 23.91 -6.42 5.43
C GLU A 97 23.60 -6.03 3.98
N TYR A 98 24.56 -5.43 3.28
CA TYR A 98 24.38 -4.93 1.92
C TYR A 98 23.80 -6.00 0.97
N GLY A 99 24.26 -7.23 1.05
CA GLY A 99 23.78 -8.34 0.22
C GLY A 99 22.38 -8.87 0.59
N GLU A 100 21.81 -8.39 1.69
CA GLU A 100 20.47 -8.79 2.17
C GLU A 100 19.41 -7.72 1.92
N LEU A 101 19.83 -6.49 1.55
CA LEU A 101 18.93 -5.37 1.38
C LEU A 101 17.89 -5.65 0.30
N ARG A 102 16.65 -5.49 0.67
CA ARG A 102 15.51 -5.58 -0.24
C ARG A 102 14.47 -4.53 0.10
N GLY A 103 13.73 -4.11 -0.88
CA GLY A 103 12.69 -3.11 -0.63
C GLY A 103 11.89 -2.74 -1.86
N ILE A 104 10.86 -1.96 -1.60
CA ILE A 104 9.93 -1.46 -2.59
C ILE A 104 9.62 0.00 -2.28
N GLU A 105 9.68 0.83 -3.30
CA GLU A 105 9.13 2.18 -3.31
C GLU A 105 7.86 2.20 -4.16
N LEU A 106 6.79 2.74 -3.60
CA LEU A 106 5.50 2.95 -4.24
C LEU A 106 5.19 4.44 -4.20
N SER A 107 4.78 5.04 -5.31
CA SER A 107 4.32 6.43 -5.32
C SER A 107 3.03 6.59 -6.11
N GLY A 108 2.25 7.60 -5.75
CA GLY A 108 0.98 7.89 -6.39
C GLY A 108 0.12 8.84 -5.56
N THR A 109 -1.18 8.72 -5.73
CA THR A 109 -2.18 9.60 -5.11
C THR A 109 -3.03 8.83 -4.09
N ALA A 110 -3.12 9.35 -2.86
CA ALA A 110 -3.96 8.78 -1.81
C ALA A 110 -5.45 8.98 -2.08
N VAL A 111 -6.22 7.93 -1.84
CA VAL A 111 -7.68 7.96 -1.83
C VAL A 111 -8.17 7.71 -0.41
N PHE A 112 -8.97 8.63 0.11
CA PHE A 112 -9.65 8.44 1.40
C PHE A 112 -10.83 7.49 1.19
N THR A 113 -10.91 6.42 1.97
CA THR A 113 -11.92 5.37 1.79
C THR A 113 -12.67 5.11 3.10
N GLY A 114 -14.00 5.08 3.02
CA GLY A 114 -14.88 4.95 4.17
C GLY A 114 -14.97 6.22 5.01
N GLU A 115 -15.59 6.10 6.19
CA GLU A 115 -15.71 7.22 7.11
C GLU A 115 -14.39 7.57 7.81
N ALA A 116 -14.26 8.81 8.24
CA ALA A 116 -13.08 9.33 8.92
C ALA A 116 -13.44 10.17 10.16
N PRO A 117 -13.27 9.64 11.39
CA PRO A 117 -12.66 8.33 11.71
C PRO A 117 -13.55 7.13 11.36
N ARG A 118 -12.94 5.97 11.21
CA ARG A 118 -13.61 4.70 10.94
C ARG A 118 -14.37 4.22 12.17
N THR A 119 -15.66 3.97 12.04
CA THR A 119 -16.54 3.50 13.11
C THR A 119 -17.17 2.13 12.82
N GLY A 120 -17.09 1.67 11.58
CA GLY A 120 -17.57 0.35 11.17
C GLY A 120 -18.82 0.38 10.31
N GLU A 121 -19.19 1.53 9.77
CA GLU A 121 -20.26 1.62 8.77
C GLU A 121 -19.93 0.73 7.55
N PRO A 122 -20.92 0.07 6.95
CA PRO A 122 -20.70 -0.78 5.81
C PRO A 122 -19.95 -0.06 4.67
N CYS A 123 -18.82 -0.61 4.25
CA CYS A 123 -18.01 -0.10 3.14
C CYS A 123 -17.35 -1.28 2.42
N PRO A 124 -17.94 -1.79 1.33
CA PRO A 124 -17.45 -2.99 0.64
C PRO A 124 -15.99 -2.91 0.20
N GLU A 125 -15.50 -1.72 -0.14
CA GLU A 125 -14.08 -1.52 -0.49
C GLU A 125 -13.12 -1.83 0.67
N LEU A 126 -13.60 -1.77 1.92
CA LEU A 126 -12.82 -2.01 3.13
C LEU A 126 -12.89 -3.46 3.62
N ASP A 127 -13.74 -4.31 3.08
CA ASP A 127 -13.91 -5.70 3.53
C ASP A 127 -12.60 -6.50 3.46
N VAL A 128 -11.85 -6.35 2.37
CA VAL A 128 -10.57 -7.05 2.18
C VAL A 128 -9.47 -6.43 3.03
N PRO A 129 -9.17 -5.11 2.95
CA PRO A 129 -8.09 -4.54 3.74
C PRO A 129 -8.30 -4.64 5.25
N GLU A 130 -9.53 -4.49 5.75
CA GLU A 130 -9.83 -4.66 7.18
C GLU A 130 -9.60 -6.11 7.65
N ARG A 131 -10.01 -7.09 6.86
CA ARG A 131 -9.75 -8.51 7.17
C ARG A 131 -8.25 -8.82 7.16
N LEU A 132 -7.50 -8.33 6.17
CA LEU A 132 -6.05 -8.51 6.09
C LEU A 132 -5.35 -7.85 7.27
N PHE A 133 -5.72 -6.64 7.63
CA PHE A 133 -5.14 -5.89 8.74
C PHE A 133 -5.43 -6.54 10.09
N ALA A 134 -6.69 -6.94 10.33
CA ALA A 134 -7.09 -7.63 11.55
C ALA A 134 -6.30 -8.93 11.75
N ARG A 135 -6.15 -9.71 10.69
CA ARG A 135 -5.35 -10.96 10.73
C ARG A 135 -3.88 -10.67 10.98
N LYS A 136 -3.29 -9.72 10.25
CA LYS A 136 -1.85 -9.44 10.25
C LYS A 136 -1.37 -8.85 11.59
N TYR A 137 -2.15 -7.97 12.20
CA TYR A 137 -1.72 -7.20 13.37
C TYR A 137 -2.35 -7.63 14.68
N PHE A 138 -3.56 -8.16 14.64
CA PHE A 138 -4.31 -8.53 15.85
C PHE A 138 -4.59 -10.02 15.97
N GLY A 139 -4.35 -10.83 14.93
CA GLY A 139 -4.73 -12.25 14.92
C GLY A 139 -6.25 -12.47 14.97
N MET A 140 -7.04 -11.50 14.54
CA MET A 140 -8.49 -11.48 14.62
C MET A 140 -9.14 -11.64 13.25
N ALA A 141 -10.39 -12.14 13.24
CA ALA A 141 -11.18 -12.23 12.01
C ALA A 141 -11.80 -10.90 11.57
N ARG A 142 -12.03 -10.00 12.52
CA ARG A 142 -12.66 -8.69 12.28
C ARG A 142 -11.78 -7.56 12.82
N MET A 143 -11.81 -6.43 12.11
CA MET A 143 -11.10 -5.22 12.48
C MET A 143 -11.74 -4.56 13.71
N PRO A 144 -11.00 -4.31 14.80
CA PRO A 144 -11.46 -3.44 15.86
C PRO A 144 -11.34 -1.97 15.40
N HIS A 145 -12.42 -1.21 15.56
CA HIS A 145 -12.45 0.21 15.24
C HIS A 145 -12.28 1.03 16.52
N ASP A 146 -11.34 1.96 16.52
CA ASP A 146 -10.99 2.76 17.71
C ASP A 146 -11.54 4.20 17.65
N GLY A 147 -12.26 4.55 16.60
CA GLY A 147 -12.80 5.90 16.40
C GLY A 147 -11.74 6.99 16.22
N ARG A 148 -10.49 6.63 15.92
CA ARG A 148 -9.37 7.56 15.75
C ARG A 148 -8.70 7.46 14.38
N HIS A 149 -8.69 6.27 13.81
CA HIS A 149 -8.07 5.97 12.53
C HIS A 149 -9.09 5.95 11.40
N ALA A 150 -8.60 6.14 10.19
CA ALA A 150 -9.35 5.96 8.95
C ALA A 150 -8.44 5.42 7.85
N TRP A 151 -9.04 4.98 6.76
CA TRP A 151 -8.34 4.31 5.68
C TRP A 151 -7.92 5.26 4.56
N LEU A 152 -6.70 5.02 4.09
CA LEU A 152 -6.15 5.60 2.86
C LEU A 152 -5.75 4.45 1.94
N ARG A 153 -6.11 4.54 0.68
CA ARG A 153 -5.67 3.63 -0.38
C ARG A 153 -4.65 4.32 -1.27
N LEU A 154 -3.55 3.64 -1.56
CA LEU A 154 -2.59 3.99 -2.59
C LEU A 154 -2.59 2.89 -3.64
N THR A 155 -3.15 3.16 -4.81
CA THR A 155 -2.90 2.37 -6.02
C THR A 155 -1.70 3.02 -6.70
N PRO A 156 -0.53 2.37 -6.74
CA PRO A 156 0.69 3.06 -7.15
C PRO A 156 0.72 3.36 -8.65
N ASP A 157 1.12 4.59 -8.98
CA ASP A 157 1.41 5.01 -10.37
C ASP A 157 2.81 4.58 -10.80
N ALA A 158 3.72 4.46 -9.83
CA ALA A 158 5.08 3.99 -10.04
C ALA A 158 5.53 3.04 -8.94
N VAL A 159 6.26 2.00 -9.34
CA VAL A 159 6.83 0.98 -8.46
C VAL A 159 8.30 0.83 -8.79
N THR A 160 9.16 0.93 -7.78
CA THR A 160 10.58 0.60 -7.86
C THR A 160 10.88 -0.45 -6.80
N SER A 161 11.57 -1.53 -7.17
CA SER A 161 11.92 -2.59 -6.23
C SER A 161 13.38 -3.02 -6.37
N TRP A 162 13.93 -3.56 -5.30
CA TRP A 162 15.29 -4.11 -5.25
C TRP A 162 15.36 -5.31 -4.30
N ASP A 163 16.14 -6.29 -4.69
CA ASP A 163 16.53 -7.43 -3.87
C ASP A 163 17.98 -7.79 -4.17
N PHE A 164 18.90 -7.30 -3.33
CA PHE A 164 20.32 -7.47 -3.51
C PHE A 164 20.79 -8.93 -3.35
N ARG A 165 19.97 -9.79 -2.74
CA ARG A 165 20.26 -11.24 -2.64
C ARG A 165 20.39 -11.89 -4.01
N LYS A 166 19.76 -11.31 -5.04
CA LYS A 166 19.86 -11.75 -6.43
C LYS A 166 21.25 -11.55 -7.04
N LEU A 167 22.11 -10.72 -6.44
CA LEU A 167 23.48 -10.53 -6.90
C LEU A 167 24.44 -11.64 -6.44
N GLY A 168 24.11 -12.34 -5.36
CA GLY A 168 24.91 -13.45 -4.83
C GLY A 168 24.54 -14.83 -5.39
N SER A 169 23.52 -14.93 -6.23
CA SER A 169 22.99 -16.18 -6.80
C SER A 169 23.56 -16.43 -8.22
N SER A 170 24.90 -16.38 -8.35
CA SER A 170 25.60 -16.66 -9.62
C SER A 170 26.40 -17.93 -9.52
#